data_dbd22e8e35842492fe031ccff0e9eacb
#
_entry.id   dbd22e8e35842492fe031ccff0e9eacb
#
_cell.length_a   1.000
_cell.length_b   1.000
_cell.length_c   1.000
_cell.angle_alpha   90.00
_cell.angle_beta   90.00
_cell.angle_gamma   90.00
#
_symmetry.space_group_name_H-M   'P 1'
#
loop_
_entity.id
_entity.type
_entity.pdbx_description
1 polymer ?
#
loop_
_entity_poly.entity_id
_entity_poly.type
_entity_poly.pdbx_seq_one_letter_code
_entity_poly.pdbx_strand_id
1 'polypeptide(L)'
;MIVLGFLSYNDGYLKIPNKELMIEFEKALRDKSFGYVSEIIENSRTMLKATVDKDTETVEKILHYIHNSEIPILQYNDENSLSCVITLAYLSARDTYRVEREEKTGKGYADFTFHPRRKNDTAFIVELKKDEVPEVAINQIREKEYIQKFKAE
;
A
#
# COMPACT_ATOMS: atom_id res chain seq x y z
N MET A 1 14.44 19.25 12.36
CA MET A 1 13.65 18.30 13.16
C MET A 1 14.53 17.39 14.03
N ILE A 2 15.67 16.89 13.57
CA ILE A 2 16.61 16.10 14.41
C ILE A 2 17.12 16.94 15.59
N VAL A 3 17.56 18.17 15.35
CA VAL A 3 18.10 19.09 16.39
C VAL A 3 17.06 19.42 17.47
N LEU A 4 15.77 19.39 17.13
CA LEU A 4 14.67 19.65 18.07
C LEU A 4 14.15 18.35 18.74
N GLY A 5 14.80 17.20 18.50
CA GLY A 5 14.41 15.93 19.10
C GLY A 5 13.16 15.26 18.52
N PHE A 6 12.57 15.82 17.43
CA PHE A 6 11.41 15.21 16.78
C PHE A 6 11.74 13.96 15.94
N LEU A 7 12.99 13.85 15.50
CA LEU A 7 13.49 12.69 14.76
C LEU A 7 14.84 12.28 15.33
N SER A 8 15.12 11.00 15.34
CA SER A 8 16.45 10.41 15.59
C SER A 8 17.02 9.85 14.29
N TYR A 9 18.34 9.89 14.17
CA TYR A 9 19.07 9.29 13.05
C TYR A 9 19.91 8.14 13.58
N ASN A 10 19.77 6.97 12.93
CA ASN A 10 20.57 5.79 13.24
C ASN A 10 20.73 4.94 11.99
N ASP A 11 21.95 4.52 11.68
CA ASP A 11 22.29 3.59 10.59
C ASP A 11 21.70 3.99 9.23
N GLY A 12 21.74 5.27 8.87
CA GLY A 12 21.21 5.76 7.59
C GLY A 12 19.72 6.08 7.58
N TYR A 13 19.00 5.82 8.68
CA TYR A 13 17.56 6.01 8.76
C TYR A 13 17.17 7.12 9.74
N LEU A 14 16.14 7.86 9.34
CA LEU A 14 15.41 8.76 10.25
C LEU A 14 14.25 8.00 10.87
N LYS A 15 14.07 8.11 12.18
CA LYS A 15 12.96 7.51 12.91
C LYS A 15 12.40 8.43 13.98
N ILE A 16 11.15 8.23 14.34
CA ILE A 16 10.52 8.90 15.48
C ILE A 16 11.06 8.24 16.75
N PRO A 17 11.63 9.01 17.71
CA PRO A 17 12.41 8.44 18.80
C PRO A 17 11.61 7.69 19.86
N ASN A 18 10.34 8.05 20.04
CA ASN A 18 9.47 7.42 21.04
C ASN A 18 8.01 7.34 20.61
N LYS A 19 7.22 6.56 21.36
CA LYS A 19 5.82 6.28 21.05
C LYS A 19 4.91 7.48 21.23
N GLU A 20 5.18 8.32 22.22
CA GLU A 20 4.39 9.52 22.53
C GLU A 20 4.45 10.50 21.35
N LEU A 21 5.65 10.74 20.84
CA LEU A 21 5.85 11.62 19.70
C LEU A 21 5.25 11.02 18.41
N MET A 22 5.31 9.71 18.26
CA MET A 22 4.64 9.03 17.14
C MET A 22 3.12 9.26 17.18
N ILE A 23 2.49 9.15 18.36
CA ILE A 23 1.06 9.40 18.54
C ILE A 23 0.72 10.87 18.20
N GLU A 24 1.54 11.83 18.59
CA GLU A 24 1.32 13.24 18.26
C GLU A 24 1.47 13.50 16.74
N PHE A 25 2.43 12.88 16.07
CA PHE A 25 2.54 12.93 14.61
C PHE A 25 1.32 12.30 13.94
N GLU A 26 0.86 11.14 14.42
CA GLU A 26 -0.34 10.51 13.88
C GLU A 26 -1.59 11.37 14.05
N LYS A 27 -1.77 12.02 15.22
CA LYS A 27 -2.87 12.96 15.43
C LYS A 27 -2.78 14.14 14.48
N ALA A 28 -1.58 14.74 14.35
CA ALA A 28 -1.36 15.85 13.44
C ALA A 28 -1.70 15.46 11.99
N LEU A 29 -1.28 14.28 11.51
CA LEU A 29 -1.59 13.80 10.17
C LEU A 29 -3.09 13.51 9.96
N ARG A 30 -3.84 13.23 11.04
CA ARG A 30 -5.30 13.03 10.98
C ARG A 30 -6.09 14.34 11.04
N ASP A 31 -5.44 15.44 11.39
CA ASP A 31 -6.11 16.74 11.44
C ASP A 31 -6.44 17.20 10.01
N LYS A 32 -7.72 17.55 9.80
CA LYS A 32 -8.20 18.05 8.50
C LYS A 32 -7.47 19.32 8.02
N SER A 33 -6.74 20.00 8.91
CA SER A 33 -5.87 21.12 8.55
C SER A 33 -4.70 20.73 7.65
N PHE A 34 -4.32 19.44 7.64
CA PHE A 34 -3.34 18.87 6.70
C PHE A 34 -3.94 18.58 5.31
N GLY A 35 -5.24 18.87 5.10
CA GLY A 35 -5.89 18.81 3.79
C GLY A 35 -5.64 17.50 3.06
N TYR A 36 -4.92 17.56 1.96
CA TYR A 36 -4.65 16.45 1.05
C TYR A 36 -4.00 15.21 1.71
N VAL A 37 -3.07 15.40 2.65
CA VAL A 37 -2.41 14.26 3.34
C VAL A 37 -3.41 13.48 4.20
N SER A 38 -4.29 14.19 4.91
CA SER A 38 -5.37 13.56 5.67
C SER A 38 -6.32 12.76 4.78
N GLU A 39 -6.63 13.28 3.61
CA GLU A 39 -7.49 12.64 2.63
C GLU A 39 -6.87 11.35 2.06
N ILE A 40 -5.58 11.36 1.72
CA ILE A 40 -4.86 10.15 1.28
C ILE A 40 -4.92 9.07 2.37
N ILE A 41 -4.70 9.43 3.63
CA ILE A 41 -4.72 8.46 4.73
C ILE A 41 -6.12 7.84 4.90
N GLU A 42 -7.18 8.64 4.86
CA GLU A 42 -8.55 8.14 4.98
C GLU A 42 -8.97 7.29 3.77
N ASN A 43 -8.61 7.70 2.56
CA ASN A 43 -8.81 6.91 1.34
C ASN A 43 -8.07 5.58 1.42
N SER A 44 -6.84 5.57 1.94
CA SER A 44 -6.06 4.35 2.10
C SER A 44 -6.67 3.36 3.11
N ARG A 45 -7.28 3.85 4.20
CA ARG A 45 -8.02 2.99 5.14
C ARG A 45 -9.27 2.39 4.51
N THR A 46 -10.02 3.23 3.80
CA THR A 46 -11.20 2.81 3.06
C THR A 46 -10.86 1.79 1.99
N MET A 47 -9.75 2.00 1.27
CA MET A 47 -9.21 1.09 0.28
C MET A 47 -8.92 -0.30 0.84
N LEU A 48 -8.18 -0.37 1.96
CA LEU A 48 -7.86 -1.64 2.61
C LEU A 48 -9.13 -2.38 3.02
N LYS A 49 -10.08 -1.68 3.65
CA LYS A 49 -11.35 -2.27 4.05
C LYS A 49 -12.14 -2.79 2.86
N ALA A 50 -12.31 -1.97 1.81
CA ALA A 50 -13.02 -2.36 0.59
C ALA A 50 -12.40 -3.60 -0.08
N THR A 51 -11.06 -3.69 -0.09
CA THR A 51 -10.36 -4.87 -0.63
C THR A 51 -10.68 -6.14 0.16
N VAL A 52 -10.62 -6.08 1.48
CA VAL A 52 -10.93 -7.23 2.35
C VAL A 52 -12.41 -7.62 2.22
N ASP A 53 -13.30 -6.64 2.12
CA ASP A 53 -14.76 -6.83 1.97
C ASP A 53 -15.16 -7.20 0.51
N LYS A 54 -14.20 -7.21 -0.43
CA LYS A 54 -14.41 -7.46 -1.87
C LYS A 54 -15.33 -6.43 -2.55
N ASP A 55 -15.37 -5.21 -2.05
CA ASP A 55 -16.11 -4.09 -2.63
C ASP A 55 -15.29 -3.46 -3.77
N THR A 56 -15.43 -4.03 -4.96
CA THR A 56 -14.68 -3.63 -6.15
C THR A 56 -15.05 -2.22 -6.63
N GLU A 57 -16.28 -1.77 -6.39
CA GLU A 57 -16.72 -0.43 -6.79
C GLU A 57 -16.00 0.66 -5.99
N THR A 58 -15.88 0.47 -4.67
CA THR A 58 -15.14 1.40 -3.81
C THR A 58 -13.63 1.37 -4.13
N VAL A 59 -13.06 0.19 -4.38
CA VAL A 59 -11.66 0.03 -4.80
C VAL A 59 -11.40 0.81 -6.09
N GLU A 60 -12.25 0.66 -7.12
CA GLU A 60 -12.12 1.37 -8.40
C GLU A 60 -12.18 2.90 -8.21
N LYS A 61 -13.16 3.40 -7.45
CA LYS A 61 -13.32 4.84 -7.19
C LYS A 61 -12.09 5.44 -6.53
N ILE A 62 -11.52 4.77 -5.54
CA ILE A 62 -10.34 5.26 -4.82
C ILE A 62 -9.11 5.22 -5.72
N LEU A 63 -8.90 4.16 -6.48
CA LEU A 63 -7.79 4.06 -7.43
C LEU A 63 -7.89 5.16 -8.49
N HIS A 64 -9.07 5.37 -9.04
CA HIS A 64 -9.32 6.43 -10.03
C HIS A 64 -9.04 7.83 -9.46
N TYR A 65 -9.48 8.08 -8.22
CA TYR A 65 -9.23 9.34 -7.53
C TYR A 65 -7.72 9.60 -7.35
N ILE A 66 -6.99 8.63 -6.76
CA ILE A 66 -5.54 8.76 -6.52
C ILE A 66 -4.79 8.90 -7.85
N HIS A 67 -5.12 8.08 -8.84
CA HIS A 67 -4.50 8.13 -10.17
C HIS A 67 -4.65 9.52 -10.79
N ASN A 68 -5.85 10.10 -10.78
CA ASN A 68 -6.09 11.41 -11.37
C ASN A 68 -5.46 12.57 -10.59
N SER A 69 -5.32 12.42 -9.27
CA SER A 69 -4.70 13.44 -8.41
C SER A 69 -3.17 13.45 -8.53
N GLU A 70 -2.55 12.29 -8.76
CA GLU A 70 -1.10 12.11 -8.74
C GLU A 70 -0.46 12.10 -10.13
N ILE A 71 -1.21 11.79 -11.19
CA ILE A 71 -0.68 11.75 -12.58
C ILE A 71 -0.03 13.06 -13.02
N PRO A 72 -0.48 14.26 -12.65
CA PRO A 72 0.23 15.49 -13.00
C PRO A 72 1.67 15.54 -12.47
N ILE A 73 1.94 14.78 -11.39
CA ILE A 73 3.25 14.67 -10.75
C ILE A 73 4.04 13.51 -11.36
N LEU A 74 3.34 12.42 -11.72
CA LEU A 74 3.89 11.23 -12.35
C LEU A 74 3.75 11.37 -13.88
N GLN A 75 4.67 12.05 -14.53
CA GLN A 75 4.64 12.30 -15.99
C GLN A 75 4.69 11.03 -16.87
N TYR A 76 4.68 9.84 -16.28
CA TYR A 76 4.81 8.56 -16.98
C TYR A 76 3.66 7.62 -16.57
N ASN A 77 2.85 7.26 -17.55
CA ASN A 77 1.83 6.21 -17.42
C ASN A 77 2.48 4.84 -17.70
N ASP A 78 3.34 4.39 -16.79
CA ASP A 78 4.04 3.10 -16.84
C ASP A 78 3.76 2.26 -15.58
N GLU A 79 4.29 1.04 -15.51
CA GLU A 79 4.11 0.14 -14.34
C GLU A 79 4.66 0.75 -13.03
N ASN A 80 5.71 1.56 -13.11
CA ASN A 80 6.25 2.26 -11.94
C ASN A 80 5.27 3.29 -11.39
N SER A 81 4.60 4.02 -12.26
CA SER A 81 3.56 5.00 -11.89
C SER A 81 2.37 4.30 -11.24
N LEU A 82 1.92 3.17 -11.79
CA LEU A 82 0.88 2.33 -11.19
C LEU A 82 1.31 1.81 -9.82
N SER A 83 2.55 1.38 -9.67
CA SER A 83 3.10 0.95 -8.37
C SER A 83 3.10 2.07 -7.33
N CYS A 84 3.36 3.32 -7.73
CA CYS A 84 3.24 4.48 -6.84
C CYS A 84 1.78 4.71 -6.40
N VAL A 85 0.83 4.64 -7.33
CA VAL A 85 -0.61 4.75 -7.02
C VAL A 85 -1.05 3.67 -6.03
N ILE A 86 -0.66 2.42 -6.24
CA ILE A 86 -0.96 1.31 -5.31
C ILE A 86 -0.29 1.54 -3.95
N THR A 87 0.94 2.03 -3.92
CA THR A 87 1.64 2.33 -2.65
C THR A 87 0.88 3.38 -1.82
N LEU A 88 0.36 4.43 -2.46
CA LEU A 88 -0.46 5.46 -1.80
C LEU A 88 -1.84 4.93 -1.41
N ALA A 89 -2.50 4.18 -2.32
CA ALA A 89 -3.80 3.60 -2.06
C ALA A 89 -3.82 2.66 -0.85
N TYR A 90 -2.71 1.97 -0.57
CA TYR A 90 -2.57 1.05 0.56
C TYR A 90 -1.60 1.55 1.64
N LEU A 91 -1.40 2.86 1.75
CA LEU A 91 -0.45 3.44 2.71
C LEU A 91 -0.71 2.97 4.15
N SER A 92 -1.97 3.00 4.60
CA SER A 92 -2.39 2.58 5.94
C SER A 92 -2.34 1.06 6.17
N ALA A 93 -2.27 0.26 5.10
CA ALA A 93 -2.15 -1.19 5.24
C ALA A 93 -0.88 -1.60 6.00
N ARG A 94 0.18 -0.78 5.96
CA ARG A 94 1.44 -1.03 6.67
C ARG A 94 1.30 -1.13 8.19
N ASP A 95 0.22 -0.60 8.76
CA ASP A 95 -0.09 -0.70 10.19
C ASP A 95 -0.46 -2.14 10.60
N THR A 96 -1.14 -2.86 9.71
CA THR A 96 -1.70 -4.19 9.98
C THR A 96 -1.14 -5.30 9.10
N TYR A 97 -0.45 -4.94 8.02
CA TYR A 97 0.20 -5.86 7.08
C TYR A 97 1.68 -5.57 6.94
N ARG A 98 2.47 -6.62 6.70
CA ARG A 98 3.78 -6.50 6.06
C ARG A 98 3.52 -6.44 4.55
N VAL A 99 3.84 -5.32 3.93
CA VAL A 99 3.64 -5.09 2.50
C VAL A 99 5.00 -5.18 1.80
N GLU A 100 5.13 -6.15 0.90
CA GLU A 100 6.33 -6.37 0.09
C GLU A 100 6.04 -6.06 -1.38
N ARG A 101 7.04 -5.48 -2.06
CA ARG A 101 7.02 -5.23 -3.50
C ARG A 101 7.97 -6.19 -4.19
N GLU A 102 7.58 -6.63 -5.41
CA GLU A 102 8.40 -7.54 -6.22
C GLU A 102 8.88 -8.76 -5.42
N GLU A 103 7.99 -9.27 -4.54
CA GLU A 103 8.32 -10.41 -3.71
C GLU A 103 8.39 -11.68 -4.53
N LYS A 104 9.48 -12.45 -4.36
CA LYS A 104 9.61 -13.76 -4.97
C LYS A 104 8.57 -14.72 -4.39
N THR A 105 7.60 -15.10 -5.21
CA THR A 105 6.50 -15.98 -4.83
C THR A 105 6.39 -17.12 -5.83
N GLY A 106 6.37 -18.36 -5.34
CA GLY A 106 6.29 -19.52 -6.26
C GLY A 106 7.34 -19.48 -7.36
N LYS A 107 6.91 -19.46 -8.60
CA LYS A 107 7.74 -19.47 -9.83
C LYS A 107 8.00 -18.06 -10.43
N GLY A 108 7.66 -16.98 -9.71
CA GLY A 108 7.79 -15.61 -10.21
C GLY A 108 7.90 -14.58 -9.12
N TYR A 109 7.60 -13.34 -9.51
CA TYR A 109 7.57 -12.19 -8.61
C TYR A 109 6.17 -11.59 -8.69
N ALA A 110 5.53 -11.38 -7.53
CA ALA A 110 4.28 -10.66 -7.41
C ALA A 110 4.57 -9.16 -7.25
N ASP A 111 3.79 -8.30 -7.89
CA ASP A 111 4.02 -6.85 -7.79
C ASP A 111 3.86 -6.35 -6.35
N PHE A 112 2.82 -6.81 -5.66
CA PHE A 112 2.62 -6.55 -4.23
C PHE A 112 2.05 -7.77 -3.52
N THR A 113 2.59 -8.05 -2.32
CA THR A 113 2.04 -9.04 -1.40
C THR A 113 1.73 -8.38 -0.05
N PHE A 114 0.61 -8.76 0.51
CA PHE A 114 0.11 -8.25 1.78
C PHE A 114 0.00 -9.41 2.78
N HIS A 115 0.99 -9.51 3.68
CA HIS A 115 1.07 -10.50 4.73
C HIS A 115 0.47 -9.93 6.01
N PRO A 116 -0.64 -10.49 6.51
CA PRO A 116 -1.28 -9.96 7.72
C PRO A 116 -0.37 -10.15 8.94
N ARG A 117 -0.34 -9.15 9.82
CA ARG A 117 0.35 -9.26 11.12
C ARG A 117 -0.47 -10.03 12.15
N ARG A 118 -1.78 -10.17 11.92
CA ARG A 118 -2.71 -10.94 12.76
C ARG A 118 -3.09 -12.22 12.04
N LYS A 119 -3.06 -13.33 12.76
CA LYS A 119 -3.23 -14.69 12.20
C LYS A 119 -4.57 -14.93 11.49
N ASN A 120 -5.61 -14.18 11.80
CA ASN A 120 -6.95 -14.38 11.25
C ASN A 120 -7.31 -13.38 10.15
N ASP A 121 -6.43 -12.43 9.82
CA ASP A 121 -6.67 -11.48 8.74
C ASP A 121 -6.34 -12.12 7.39
N THR A 122 -7.01 -11.67 6.34
CA THR A 122 -6.87 -12.23 5.00
C THR A 122 -5.60 -11.71 4.33
N ALA A 123 -4.70 -12.61 3.92
CA ALA A 123 -3.59 -12.28 3.03
C ALA A 123 -4.09 -12.07 1.61
N PHE A 124 -3.48 -11.14 0.86
CA PHE A 124 -3.84 -10.92 -0.54
C PHE A 124 -2.65 -10.48 -1.40
N ILE A 125 -2.81 -10.60 -2.71
CA ILE A 125 -1.84 -10.23 -3.73
C ILE A 125 -2.49 -9.20 -4.64
N VAL A 126 -1.72 -8.19 -5.05
CA VAL A 126 -2.08 -7.26 -6.11
C VAL A 126 -1.09 -7.44 -7.25
N GLU A 127 -1.62 -7.75 -8.42
CA GLU A 127 -0.87 -7.88 -9.68
C GLU A 127 -1.34 -6.78 -10.62
N LEU A 128 -0.39 -6.05 -11.19
CA LEU A 128 -0.65 -4.91 -12.06
C LEU A 128 -0.50 -5.32 -13.52
N LYS A 129 -1.46 -4.93 -14.34
CA LYS A 129 -1.38 -5.06 -15.79
C LYS A 129 -1.84 -3.77 -16.43
N LYS A 130 -1.03 -3.28 -17.37
CA LYS A 130 -1.37 -2.12 -18.17
C LYS A 130 -1.96 -2.57 -19.50
N ASP A 131 -3.07 -1.96 -19.89
CA ASP A 131 -3.74 -2.17 -21.19
C ASP A 131 -4.10 -3.65 -21.46
N GLU A 132 -4.27 -4.46 -20.40
CA GLU A 132 -4.64 -5.86 -20.49
C GLU A 132 -5.93 -6.15 -19.70
N VAL A 133 -6.57 -7.27 -20.03
CA VAL A 133 -7.77 -7.71 -19.31
C VAL A 133 -7.40 -8.36 -17.97
N PRO A 134 -8.27 -8.28 -16.93
CA PRO A 134 -7.98 -8.80 -15.58
C PRO A 134 -7.60 -10.28 -15.55
N GLU A 135 -8.11 -11.06 -16.49
CA GLU A 135 -7.85 -12.49 -16.62
C GLU A 135 -6.36 -12.82 -16.80
N VAL A 136 -5.61 -11.93 -17.45
CA VAL A 136 -4.15 -12.09 -17.65
C VAL A 136 -3.44 -12.06 -16.30
N ALA A 137 -3.76 -11.10 -15.44
CA ALA A 137 -3.20 -11.02 -14.09
C ALA A 137 -3.57 -12.23 -13.23
N ILE A 138 -4.85 -12.65 -13.28
CA ILE A 138 -5.34 -13.82 -12.54
C ILE A 138 -4.64 -15.11 -13.00
N ASN A 139 -4.48 -15.28 -14.31
CA ASN A 139 -3.78 -16.45 -14.85
C ASN A 139 -2.30 -16.45 -14.47
N GLN A 140 -1.64 -15.30 -14.50
CA GLN A 140 -0.25 -15.17 -14.02
C GLN A 140 -0.11 -15.60 -12.56
N ILE A 141 -1.00 -15.13 -11.66
CA ILE A 141 -0.99 -15.51 -10.24
C ILE A 141 -1.11 -17.03 -10.08
N ARG A 142 -2.00 -17.69 -10.90
CA ARG A 142 -2.21 -19.13 -10.85
C ARG A 142 -1.04 -19.92 -11.42
N GLU A 143 -0.56 -19.59 -12.61
CA GLU A 143 0.55 -20.26 -13.30
C GLU A 143 1.87 -20.16 -12.54
N LYS A 144 2.13 -18.98 -11.94
CA LYS A 144 3.32 -18.75 -11.13
C LYS A 144 3.17 -19.24 -9.68
N GLU A 145 2.01 -19.77 -9.31
CA GLU A 145 1.75 -20.39 -8.00
C GLU A 145 2.03 -19.44 -6.82
N TYR A 146 1.70 -18.15 -6.96
CA TYR A 146 2.00 -17.12 -5.95
C TYR A 146 1.42 -17.43 -4.56
N ILE A 147 0.29 -18.16 -4.50
CA ILE A 147 -0.39 -18.58 -3.26
C ILE A 147 0.48 -19.51 -2.39
N GLN A 148 1.47 -20.21 -2.96
CA GLN A 148 2.31 -21.12 -2.18
C GLN A 148 3.09 -20.42 -1.08
N LYS A 149 3.44 -19.16 -1.26
CA LYS A 149 4.14 -18.34 -0.26
C LYS A 149 3.34 -18.24 1.05
N PHE A 150 2.02 -18.02 0.94
CA PHE A 150 1.14 -17.85 2.11
C PHE A 150 0.78 -19.17 2.81
N LYS A 151 1.05 -20.32 2.17
CA LYS A 151 0.82 -21.64 2.78
C LYS A 151 2.01 -22.10 3.64
N ALA A 152 3.16 -21.45 3.49
CA ALA A 152 4.41 -21.81 4.16
C ALA A 152 4.65 -20.98 5.45
N GLU A 153 3.87 -19.93 5.69
CA GLU A 153 3.88 -19.09 6.90
C GLU A 153 2.71 -19.47 7.83
#